data_092cb22f3e7d224b04cbcba4f80b2870
#
_entry.id   092cb22f3e7d224b04cbcba4f80b2870
#
_cell.length_a   1.000
_cell.length_b   1.000
_cell.length_c   1.000
_cell.angle_alpha   90.00
_cell.angle_beta   90.00
_cell.angle_gamma   90.00
#
_symmetry.space_group_name_H-M   'P 1'
#
loop_
_entity.id
_entity.type
_entity.pdbx_description
1 polymer ?
#
loop_
_entity_poly.entity_id
_entity_poly.type
_entity_poly.pdbx_seq_one_letter_code
_entity_poly.pdbx_strand_id
1 'polypeptide(L)'
;ALDDFKLTAIPHEPLAVFLEEHGFNSLLKRLGEGRGSPERKVQLNPAKPVNAGAVVVPGGSRQALAELPPIDRSLYACVQDEEALAGWIERAFAARLVAFDTETSALDAISADLVGISLATGPGQACYIPLSHGGTDMFAEKPRQIELARAIALLKPLLESDAVLKVGQNAKYDLNVLARHGTTVSPIDDTMVMSFDLDAGRSIDGIGGGHGMDELAMRHLGHSCIAFKDVCGTGKKAIPFGEVPLDRATEYAAEDAEVTWRLHRLLKPRLSDEGGTRVYERVDRPLVPVVAQMERHGIKVDREALAGLSATFASEIGKLEGEIHELAGQPFTIGSPKQLGEILFDKLGYKGGKKGKTGQYSTDQSVLERLDGEGAPVASKVLEWRQLSKLRSTYTEALQEAINPTTGRVHTSYSLVGAQTGRLSSTEPNLQNIPIRTEIGRQIRHAFVADQGNVILAADYSQLEVRAD
;
A
#
# COMPACT_ATOMS: atom_id res chain seq x y z
N ALA A 1 38.28 15.18 -20.05
CA ALA A 1 39.36 15.41 -19.06
C ALA A 1 38.74 15.56 -17.66
N LEU A 2 39.54 15.44 -16.59
CA LEU A 2 39.04 15.57 -15.19
C LEU A 2 38.39 16.92 -14.92
N ASP A 3 38.73 17.95 -15.69
CA ASP A 3 38.11 19.27 -15.59
C ASP A 3 36.61 19.30 -16.02
N ASP A 4 36.17 18.34 -16.81
CA ASP A 4 34.78 18.24 -17.25
C ASP A 4 33.85 17.76 -16.12
N PHE A 5 34.42 17.23 -15.02
CA PHE A 5 33.70 16.78 -13.82
C PHE A 5 33.72 17.80 -12.68
N LYS A 6 34.20 19.03 -12.91
CA LYS A 6 34.11 20.10 -11.89
C LYS A 6 32.64 20.46 -11.65
N LEU A 7 32.24 20.42 -10.40
CA LEU A 7 30.90 20.82 -9.95
C LEU A 7 30.71 22.31 -10.30
N THR A 8 29.88 22.59 -11.30
CA THR A 8 29.43 23.92 -11.65
C THR A 8 28.15 24.24 -10.89
N ALA A 9 27.95 25.52 -10.54
CA ALA A 9 26.68 25.92 -9.94
C ALA A 9 25.53 25.59 -10.89
N ILE A 10 24.54 24.86 -10.38
CA ILE A 10 23.34 24.53 -11.17
C ILE A 10 22.60 25.85 -11.44
N PRO A 11 22.33 26.19 -12.72
CA PRO A 11 21.64 27.43 -13.05
C PRO A 11 20.19 27.39 -12.48
N HIS A 12 19.85 28.41 -11.69
CA HIS A 12 18.65 28.42 -10.87
C HIS A 12 17.35 28.46 -11.72
N GLU A 13 17.30 29.31 -12.75
CA GLU A 13 16.10 29.44 -13.57
C GLU A 13 15.79 28.19 -14.41
N PRO A 14 16.72 27.60 -15.16
CA PRO A 14 16.46 26.33 -15.86
C PRO A 14 16.08 25.20 -14.93
N LEU A 15 16.67 25.13 -13.74
CA LEU A 15 16.31 24.12 -12.74
C LEU A 15 14.89 24.35 -12.20
N ALA A 16 14.50 25.61 -11.93
CA ALA A 16 13.16 25.94 -11.47
C ALA A 16 12.10 25.56 -12.52
N VAL A 17 12.33 25.91 -13.78
CA VAL A 17 11.43 25.53 -14.90
C VAL A 17 11.32 24.01 -15.01
N PHE A 18 12.44 23.30 -14.98
CA PHE A 18 12.45 21.84 -15.01
C PHE A 18 11.66 21.22 -13.85
N LEU A 19 11.86 21.73 -12.63
CA LEU A 19 11.16 21.23 -11.44
C LEU A 19 9.65 21.51 -11.50
N GLU A 20 9.26 22.64 -12.07
CA GLU A 20 7.86 23.04 -12.27
C GLU A 20 7.18 22.16 -13.34
N GLU A 21 7.80 22.02 -14.51
CA GLU A 21 7.30 21.21 -15.63
C GLU A 21 7.15 19.72 -15.25
N HIS A 22 8.00 19.24 -14.34
CA HIS A 22 7.99 17.85 -13.88
C HIS A 22 7.29 17.63 -12.53
N GLY A 23 6.62 18.67 -11.99
CA GLY A 23 5.81 18.56 -10.77
C GLY A 23 6.59 18.33 -9.46
N PHE A 24 7.90 18.61 -9.42
CA PHE A 24 8.72 18.46 -8.22
C PHE A 24 8.56 19.63 -7.22
N ASN A 25 7.32 19.88 -6.80
CA ASN A 25 6.95 21.03 -5.97
C ASN A 25 7.73 21.16 -4.65
N SER A 26 8.07 20.03 -4.01
CA SER A 26 8.88 20.03 -2.78
C SER A 26 10.32 20.50 -3.00
N LEU A 27 10.92 20.16 -4.13
CA LEU A 27 12.24 20.62 -4.51
C LEU A 27 12.21 22.08 -4.96
N LEU A 28 11.19 22.48 -5.71
CA LEU A 28 10.96 23.86 -6.13
C LEU A 28 10.85 24.80 -4.91
N LYS A 29 10.08 24.37 -3.89
CA LYS A 29 9.97 25.11 -2.61
C LYS A 29 11.31 25.24 -1.90
N ARG A 30 12.10 24.15 -1.80
CA ARG A 30 13.44 24.16 -1.20
C ARG A 30 14.43 25.02 -1.98
N LEU A 31 14.30 25.11 -3.31
CA LEU A 31 15.09 25.96 -4.17
C LEU A 31 14.84 27.46 -3.86
N GLY A 32 13.59 27.84 -3.53
CA GLY A 32 13.21 29.19 -3.09
C GLY A 32 13.65 29.54 -1.67
N GLU A 33 13.73 28.56 -0.75
CA GLU A 33 14.12 28.76 0.64
C GLU A 33 15.65 28.87 0.84
N GLY A 34 16.47 28.49 -0.14
CA GLY A 34 17.94 28.46 -0.07
C GLY A 34 18.65 29.80 -0.29
N ARG A 35 17.95 30.91 -0.49
CA ARG A 35 18.55 32.25 -0.65
C ARG A 35 17.93 33.26 0.30
N GLY A 36 18.64 33.54 1.38
CA GLY A 36 18.54 34.84 2.03
C GLY A 36 19.07 35.90 1.06
N SER A 37 18.18 36.61 0.34
CA SER A 37 18.47 37.85 -0.38
C SER A 37 17.24 38.45 -1.04
N PRO A 38 17.29 39.73 -1.44
CA PRO A 38 16.29 40.71 -1.10
C PRO A 38 14.99 40.53 -1.90
N GLU A 39 13.93 40.90 -1.22
CA GLU A 39 12.57 40.99 -1.69
C GLU A 39 12.45 41.46 -3.15
N ARG A 40 12.23 40.50 -4.08
CA ARG A 40 11.41 40.77 -5.24
C ARG A 40 10.08 40.08 -4.97
N LYS A 41 9.12 40.89 -4.54
CA LYS A 41 7.71 40.54 -4.56
C LYS A 41 7.36 40.16 -6.00
N VAL A 42 7.41 38.87 -6.31
CA VAL A 42 6.65 38.36 -7.45
C VAL A 42 5.20 38.55 -7.03
N GLN A 43 4.53 39.50 -7.62
CA GLN A 43 3.07 39.62 -7.58
C GLN A 43 2.56 38.35 -8.25
N LEU A 44 2.24 37.34 -7.45
CA LEU A 44 1.30 36.31 -7.84
C LEU A 44 -0.02 37.03 -8.09
N ASN A 45 -0.33 37.31 -9.34
CA ASN A 45 -1.71 37.65 -9.70
C ASN A 45 -2.58 36.52 -9.13
N PRO A 46 -3.62 36.84 -8.33
CA PRO A 46 -4.54 35.83 -7.90
C PRO A 46 -5.11 35.19 -9.15
N ALA A 47 -4.78 33.95 -9.36
CA ALA A 47 -5.36 33.15 -10.43
C ALA A 47 -6.88 33.27 -10.25
N LYS A 48 -7.56 33.74 -11.29
CA LYS A 48 -9.02 33.64 -11.36
C LYS A 48 -9.41 32.22 -11.01
N PRO A 49 -10.51 31.99 -10.28
CA PRO A 49 -10.98 30.66 -10.02
C PRO A 49 -11.13 29.93 -11.36
N VAL A 50 -10.24 29.02 -11.62
CA VAL A 50 -10.34 28.12 -12.76
C VAL A 50 -11.53 27.22 -12.42
N ASN A 51 -12.56 27.28 -13.24
CA ASN A 51 -13.69 26.36 -13.18
C ASN A 51 -13.13 24.94 -12.98
N ALA A 52 -13.61 24.26 -11.95
CA ALA A 52 -13.38 22.85 -11.74
C ALA A 52 -13.83 22.09 -13.00
N GLY A 53 -12.88 21.72 -13.86
CA GLY A 53 -13.24 21.09 -15.12
C GLY A 53 -12.17 21.04 -16.18
N ALA A 54 -10.88 20.91 -15.85
CA ALA A 54 -9.90 20.51 -16.86
C ALA A 54 -8.62 19.98 -16.23
N VAL A 55 -8.61 18.70 -15.96
CA VAL A 55 -7.37 17.94 -15.78
C VAL A 55 -6.59 17.99 -17.10
N VAL A 56 -5.33 18.43 -17.08
CA VAL A 56 -4.46 18.42 -18.25
C VAL A 56 -3.99 16.98 -18.48
N VAL A 57 -4.72 16.24 -19.31
CA VAL A 57 -4.30 14.94 -19.85
C VAL A 57 -3.65 15.20 -21.22
N PRO A 58 -2.44 14.74 -21.50
CA PRO A 58 -1.84 14.88 -22.83
C PRO A 58 -2.73 14.27 -23.92
N GLY A 59 -2.74 14.90 -25.09
CA GLY A 59 -3.73 14.75 -26.16
C GLY A 59 -4.14 13.36 -26.54
N GLY A 60 -5.03 12.82 -26.95
CA GLY A 60 -5.57 11.53 -27.38
C GLY A 60 -6.59 10.93 -26.43
N SER A 61 -6.20 10.73 -25.18
CA SER A 61 -7.08 10.12 -24.16
C SER A 61 -8.18 11.08 -23.61
N ARG A 62 -8.02 12.41 -23.78
CA ARG A 62 -9.03 13.41 -23.40
C ARG A 62 -10.34 13.30 -24.18
N GLN A 63 -10.23 12.95 -25.47
CA GLN A 63 -11.41 12.85 -26.34
C GLN A 63 -12.28 11.64 -25.95
N ALA A 64 -11.64 10.53 -25.56
CA ALA A 64 -12.34 9.32 -25.15
C ALA A 64 -13.11 9.45 -23.82
N LEU A 65 -12.64 10.29 -22.88
CA LEU A 65 -13.33 10.53 -21.61
C LEU A 65 -14.44 11.58 -21.69
N ALA A 66 -14.27 12.60 -22.56
CA ALA A 66 -15.29 13.63 -22.74
C ALA A 66 -16.61 13.09 -23.32
N GLU A 67 -16.61 11.85 -23.81
CA GLU A 67 -17.76 11.16 -24.41
C GLU A 67 -18.42 10.18 -23.44
N LEU A 68 -17.82 9.87 -22.27
CA LEU A 68 -18.44 8.95 -21.32
C LEU A 68 -19.51 9.66 -20.49
N PRO A 69 -20.72 9.06 -20.34
CA PRO A 69 -21.74 9.61 -19.47
C PRO A 69 -21.27 9.65 -18.00
N PRO A 70 -21.83 10.55 -17.18
CA PRO A 70 -21.59 10.52 -15.74
C PRO A 70 -21.88 9.15 -15.14
N ILE A 71 -21.23 8.82 -14.03
CA ILE A 71 -21.53 7.63 -13.26
C ILE A 71 -22.94 7.75 -12.68
N ASP A 72 -23.79 6.77 -12.98
CA ASP A 72 -25.17 6.68 -12.49
C ASP A 72 -25.39 5.35 -11.79
N ARG A 73 -25.32 5.37 -10.47
CA ARG A 73 -25.44 4.19 -9.60
C ARG A 73 -26.82 3.53 -9.68
N SER A 74 -27.84 4.26 -10.13
CA SER A 74 -29.20 3.71 -10.29
C SER A 74 -29.30 2.64 -11.39
N LEU A 75 -28.27 2.54 -12.25
CA LEU A 75 -28.16 1.56 -13.32
C LEU A 75 -27.54 0.24 -12.88
N TYR A 76 -27.00 0.19 -11.66
CA TYR A 76 -26.28 -0.99 -11.18
C TYR A 76 -27.23 -2.12 -10.80
N ALA A 77 -26.84 -3.34 -11.15
CA ALA A 77 -27.63 -4.54 -10.94
C ALA A 77 -27.13 -5.37 -9.77
N CYS A 78 -28.04 -5.80 -8.90
CA CYS A 78 -27.76 -6.85 -7.91
C CYS A 78 -28.10 -8.21 -8.53
N VAL A 79 -27.12 -9.09 -8.69
CA VAL A 79 -27.25 -10.40 -9.37
C VAL A 79 -27.44 -11.49 -8.33
N GLN A 80 -28.68 -11.95 -8.17
CA GLN A 80 -29.07 -12.87 -7.10
C GLN A 80 -29.45 -14.27 -7.60
N ASP A 81 -29.36 -14.52 -8.91
CA ASP A 81 -29.68 -15.83 -9.51
C ASP A 81 -28.78 -16.15 -10.70
N GLU A 82 -28.72 -17.43 -11.07
CA GLU A 82 -27.83 -17.97 -12.09
C GLU A 82 -28.15 -17.46 -13.50
N GLU A 83 -29.44 -17.19 -13.82
CA GLU A 83 -29.86 -16.68 -15.14
C GLU A 83 -29.31 -15.27 -15.36
N ALA A 84 -29.45 -14.39 -14.36
CA ALA A 84 -28.89 -13.06 -14.38
C ALA A 84 -27.36 -13.11 -14.47
N LEU A 85 -26.70 -14.01 -13.71
CA LEU A 85 -25.25 -14.20 -13.76
C LEU A 85 -24.79 -14.67 -15.15
N ALA A 86 -25.49 -15.62 -15.77
CA ALA A 86 -25.16 -16.07 -17.12
C ALA A 86 -25.24 -14.93 -18.15
N GLY A 87 -26.22 -14.05 -18.04
CA GLY A 87 -26.30 -12.86 -18.89
C GLY A 87 -25.14 -11.89 -18.72
N TRP A 88 -24.61 -11.72 -17.50
CA TRP A 88 -23.42 -10.91 -17.27
C TRP A 88 -22.14 -11.56 -17.81
N ILE A 89 -22.01 -12.87 -17.70
CA ILE A 89 -20.92 -13.64 -18.29
C ILE A 89 -20.92 -13.50 -19.82
N GLU A 90 -22.08 -13.64 -20.47
CA GLU A 90 -22.21 -13.45 -21.92
C GLU A 90 -21.82 -12.04 -22.36
N ARG A 91 -22.24 -11.00 -21.62
CA ARG A 91 -21.85 -9.60 -21.88
C ARG A 91 -20.33 -9.43 -21.78
N ALA A 92 -19.69 -9.99 -20.76
CA ALA A 92 -18.26 -9.93 -20.58
C ALA A 92 -17.50 -10.60 -21.73
N PHE A 93 -17.96 -11.76 -22.21
CA PHE A 93 -17.40 -12.41 -23.40
C PHE A 93 -17.58 -11.57 -24.66
N ALA A 94 -18.78 -10.97 -24.84
CA ALA A 94 -19.03 -10.09 -25.99
C ALA A 94 -18.16 -8.83 -25.95
N ALA A 95 -17.96 -8.24 -24.78
CA ALA A 95 -17.13 -7.05 -24.60
C ALA A 95 -15.62 -7.36 -24.72
N ARG A 96 -15.20 -8.60 -24.49
CA ARG A 96 -13.78 -9.04 -24.44
C ARG A 96 -12.92 -8.33 -23.40
N LEU A 97 -13.55 -7.57 -22.52
CA LEU A 97 -12.95 -6.86 -21.41
C LEU A 97 -13.97 -6.76 -20.29
N VAL A 98 -13.58 -7.10 -19.07
CA VAL A 98 -14.39 -6.96 -17.87
C VAL A 98 -13.52 -6.43 -16.73
N ALA A 99 -13.97 -5.34 -16.09
CA ALA A 99 -13.43 -4.97 -14.81
C ALA A 99 -14.11 -5.80 -13.72
N PHE A 100 -13.37 -6.17 -12.70
CA PHE A 100 -13.88 -6.95 -11.57
C PHE A 100 -13.22 -6.48 -10.27
N ASP A 101 -13.92 -6.70 -9.18
CA ASP A 101 -13.45 -6.46 -7.84
C ASP A 101 -14.08 -7.49 -6.88
N THR A 102 -13.45 -7.74 -5.73
CA THR A 102 -13.94 -8.69 -4.73
C THR A 102 -14.19 -8.01 -3.39
N GLU A 103 -15.37 -8.22 -2.84
CA GLU A 103 -15.72 -7.81 -1.49
C GLU A 103 -15.48 -8.95 -0.51
N THR A 104 -14.86 -8.63 0.63
CA THR A 104 -14.40 -9.65 1.57
C THR A 104 -14.66 -9.27 3.03
N SER A 105 -14.48 -10.24 3.92
CA SER A 105 -14.68 -10.05 5.37
C SER A 105 -13.51 -9.35 6.07
N ALA A 106 -12.33 -9.27 5.46
CA ALA A 106 -11.10 -8.72 6.04
C ALA A 106 -10.11 -8.24 4.98
N LEU A 107 -9.10 -7.48 5.40
CA LEU A 107 -8.04 -6.98 4.51
C LEU A 107 -6.97 -8.02 4.15
N ASP A 108 -6.85 -9.09 4.93
CA ASP A 108 -5.91 -10.18 4.64
C ASP A 108 -6.51 -11.14 3.61
N ALA A 109 -6.09 -11.04 2.36
CA ALA A 109 -6.55 -11.88 1.25
C ALA A 109 -6.32 -13.39 1.45
N ILE A 110 -5.43 -13.78 2.38
CA ILE A 110 -5.11 -15.19 2.62
C ILE A 110 -6.15 -15.83 3.56
N SER A 111 -6.78 -15.06 4.43
CA SER A 111 -7.75 -15.54 5.41
C SER A 111 -9.18 -15.03 5.19
N ALA A 112 -9.34 -13.90 4.49
CA ALA A 112 -10.63 -13.24 4.30
C ALA A 112 -11.65 -14.11 3.56
N ASP A 113 -12.88 -14.15 4.04
CA ASP A 113 -13.96 -14.81 3.33
C ASP A 113 -14.47 -13.93 2.18
N LEU A 114 -14.78 -14.55 1.05
CA LEU A 114 -15.36 -13.87 -0.11
C LEU A 114 -16.86 -13.58 0.15
N VAL A 115 -17.19 -12.29 0.18
CA VAL A 115 -18.57 -11.82 0.43
C VAL A 115 -19.34 -11.59 -0.87
N GLY A 116 -18.66 -11.10 -1.90
CA GLY A 116 -19.27 -10.90 -3.22
C GLY A 116 -18.23 -10.53 -4.28
N ILE A 117 -18.68 -10.46 -5.52
CA ILE A 117 -17.89 -10.11 -6.69
C ILE A 117 -18.65 -9.05 -7.48
N SER A 118 -17.96 -8.00 -7.92
CA SER A 118 -18.52 -7.02 -8.85
C SER A 118 -17.91 -7.16 -10.24
N LEU A 119 -18.70 -6.84 -11.26
CA LEU A 119 -18.28 -6.86 -12.66
C LEU A 119 -18.73 -5.58 -13.36
N ALA A 120 -17.90 -5.04 -14.26
CA ALA A 120 -18.30 -3.96 -15.16
C ALA A 120 -17.79 -4.19 -16.58
N THR A 121 -18.67 -3.96 -17.57
CA THR A 121 -18.35 -4.09 -19.00
C THR A 121 -18.43 -2.78 -19.77
N GLY A 122 -18.90 -1.73 -19.12
CA GLY A 122 -19.05 -0.40 -19.71
C GLY A 122 -19.70 0.60 -18.77
N PRO A 123 -19.87 1.86 -19.20
CA PRO A 123 -20.52 2.90 -18.40
C PRO A 123 -21.96 2.53 -18.07
N GLY A 124 -22.34 2.55 -16.79
CA GLY A 124 -23.64 2.13 -16.29
C GLY A 124 -23.92 0.63 -16.46
N GLN A 125 -22.93 -0.14 -16.91
CA GLN A 125 -23.05 -1.59 -17.07
C GLN A 125 -22.19 -2.29 -16.03
N ALA A 126 -22.58 -2.15 -14.79
CA ALA A 126 -21.94 -2.79 -13.65
C ALA A 126 -22.92 -3.55 -12.77
N CYS A 127 -22.46 -4.58 -12.11
CA CYS A 127 -23.26 -5.37 -11.20
C CYS A 127 -22.48 -5.84 -9.99
N TYR A 128 -23.21 -6.18 -8.95
CA TYR A 128 -22.71 -6.87 -7.76
C TYR A 128 -23.37 -8.24 -7.63
N ILE A 129 -22.60 -9.27 -7.34
CA ILE A 129 -23.00 -10.66 -7.14
C ILE A 129 -22.79 -10.98 -5.66
N PRO A 130 -23.81 -10.88 -4.80
CA PRO A 130 -23.69 -11.25 -3.40
C PRO A 130 -23.55 -12.77 -3.26
N LEU A 131 -22.63 -13.22 -2.37
CA LEU A 131 -22.30 -14.64 -2.19
C LEU A 131 -22.35 -15.08 -0.73
N SER A 132 -22.05 -14.18 0.22
CA SER A 132 -21.99 -14.51 1.65
C SER A 132 -22.55 -13.38 2.53
N HIS A 133 -23.65 -12.74 2.10
CA HIS A 133 -24.39 -11.79 2.91
C HIS A 133 -25.30 -12.46 3.91
N GLY A 134 -25.64 -11.76 5.01
CA GLY A 134 -26.64 -12.17 5.97
C GLY A 134 -26.15 -12.30 7.41
N GLY A 135 -24.93 -11.85 7.71
CA GLY A 135 -24.40 -11.79 9.07
C GLY A 135 -24.29 -13.14 9.79
N THR A 136 -23.91 -13.10 11.06
CA THR A 136 -23.76 -14.26 11.94
C THR A 136 -25.06 -14.62 12.70
N ASP A 137 -26.11 -13.80 12.58
CA ASP A 137 -27.37 -14.07 13.23
C ASP A 137 -28.11 -15.22 12.53
N MET A 138 -28.19 -16.36 13.23
CA MET A 138 -28.88 -17.57 12.73
C MET A 138 -30.40 -17.40 12.57
N PHE A 139 -30.98 -16.36 13.13
CA PHE A 139 -32.41 -16.06 13.08
C PHE A 139 -32.74 -14.95 12.08
N ALA A 140 -31.74 -14.25 11.54
CA ALA A 140 -31.95 -13.26 10.48
C ALA A 140 -32.25 -13.94 9.16
N GLU A 141 -33.25 -13.42 8.43
CA GLU A 141 -33.58 -13.88 7.09
C GLU A 141 -32.42 -13.52 6.14
N LYS A 142 -31.74 -14.54 5.60
CA LYS A 142 -30.63 -14.30 4.66
C LYS A 142 -31.18 -13.81 3.33
N PRO A 143 -30.52 -12.80 2.72
CA PRO A 143 -30.95 -12.34 1.42
C PRO A 143 -30.79 -13.44 0.36
N ARG A 144 -31.64 -13.41 -0.68
CA ARG A 144 -31.48 -14.29 -1.85
C ARG A 144 -30.09 -14.00 -2.48
N GLN A 145 -29.33 -15.04 -2.68
CA GLN A 145 -28.00 -14.99 -3.30
C GLN A 145 -27.64 -16.34 -3.89
N ILE A 146 -26.69 -16.36 -4.84
CA ILE A 146 -26.23 -17.61 -5.44
C ILE A 146 -25.26 -18.28 -4.43
N GLU A 147 -25.31 -19.60 -4.36
CA GLU A 147 -24.39 -20.37 -3.52
C GLU A 147 -22.96 -20.14 -4.02
N LEU A 148 -22.01 -19.86 -3.09
CA LEU A 148 -20.64 -19.43 -3.39
C LEU A 148 -19.92 -20.36 -4.35
N ALA A 149 -19.91 -21.68 -4.08
CA ALA A 149 -19.21 -22.64 -4.92
C ALA A 149 -19.82 -22.71 -6.33
N ARG A 150 -21.14 -22.54 -6.41
CA ARG A 150 -21.86 -22.51 -7.68
C ARG A 150 -21.55 -21.25 -8.49
N ALA A 151 -21.55 -20.08 -7.87
CA ALA A 151 -21.20 -18.83 -8.54
C ALA A 151 -19.76 -18.86 -9.05
N ILE A 152 -18.80 -19.35 -8.24
CA ILE A 152 -17.42 -19.53 -8.66
C ILE A 152 -17.32 -20.50 -9.86
N ALA A 153 -18.04 -21.61 -9.85
CA ALA A 153 -18.04 -22.57 -10.96
C ALA A 153 -18.56 -21.95 -12.27
N LEU A 154 -19.55 -21.06 -12.19
CA LEU A 154 -20.08 -20.33 -13.34
C LEU A 154 -19.12 -19.22 -13.83
N LEU A 155 -18.49 -18.50 -12.92
CA LEU A 155 -17.55 -17.40 -13.25
C LEU A 155 -16.18 -17.90 -13.74
N LYS A 156 -15.75 -19.07 -13.29
CA LYS A 156 -14.41 -19.60 -13.60
C LYS A 156 -14.09 -19.63 -15.10
N PRO A 157 -14.97 -20.09 -16.02
CA PRO A 157 -14.68 -20.06 -17.45
C PRO A 157 -14.43 -18.65 -18.00
N LEU A 158 -15.07 -17.61 -17.43
CA LEU A 158 -14.83 -16.22 -17.80
C LEU A 158 -13.49 -15.73 -17.24
N LEU A 159 -13.25 -15.97 -15.96
CA LEU A 159 -12.06 -15.46 -15.25
C LEU A 159 -10.75 -16.09 -15.76
N GLU A 160 -10.80 -17.33 -16.23
CA GLU A 160 -9.66 -18.06 -16.79
C GLU A 160 -9.51 -17.96 -18.31
N SER A 161 -10.46 -17.30 -19.01
CA SER A 161 -10.45 -17.22 -20.47
C SER A 161 -9.44 -16.23 -21.01
N ASP A 162 -8.57 -16.66 -21.88
CA ASP A 162 -7.65 -15.77 -22.62
C ASP A 162 -8.36 -14.85 -23.62
N ALA A 163 -9.62 -15.14 -23.96
CA ALA A 163 -10.41 -14.33 -24.88
C ALA A 163 -10.97 -13.04 -24.26
N VAL A 164 -10.94 -12.93 -22.93
CA VAL A 164 -11.47 -11.80 -22.18
C VAL A 164 -10.36 -11.24 -21.29
N LEU A 165 -10.03 -9.96 -21.47
CA LEU A 165 -9.13 -9.26 -20.54
C LEU A 165 -9.85 -8.91 -19.25
N LYS A 166 -9.34 -9.35 -18.10
CA LYS A 166 -9.79 -8.92 -16.78
C LYS A 166 -9.01 -7.70 -16.32
N VAL A 167 -9.69 -6.75 -15.72
CA VAL A 167 -9.09 -5.53 -15.21
C VAL A 167 -9.44 -5.39 -13.73
N GLY A 168 -8.45 -5.20 -12.90
CA GLY A 168 -8.63 -4.91 -11.47
C GLY A 168 -7.90 -3.63 -11.05
N GLN A 169 -8.16 -3.19 -9.84
CA GLN A 169 -7.45 -2.12 -9.14
C GLN A 169 -6.77 -2.71 -7.92
N ASN A 170 -5.43 -2.77 -7.88
CA ASN A 170 -4.70 -3.59 -6.91
C ASN A 170 -5.09 -5.07 -6.99
N ALA A 171 -5.22 -5.54 -8.21
CA ALA A 171 -5.78 -6.85 -8.57
C ALA A 171 -5.11 -8.04 -7.84
N LYS A 172 -3.90 -7.87 -7.33
CA LYS A 172 -3.17 -8.87 -6.56
C LYS A 172 -3.98 -9.39 -5.37
N TYR A 173 -4.76 -8.52 -4.71
CA TYR A 173 -5.66 -8.90 -3.62
C TYR A 173 -6.73 -9.89 -4.11
N ASP A 174 -7.42 -9.53 -5.17
CA ASP A 174 -8.51 -10.33 -5.76
C ASP A 174 -8.00 -11.66 -6.32
N LEU A 175 -6.80 -11.64 -6.93
CA LEU A 175 -6.13 -12.86 -7.39
C LEU A 175 -5.88 -13.84 -6.23
N ASN A 176 -5.51 -13.33 -5.06
CA ASN A 176 -5.26 -14.14 -3.87
C ASN A 176 -6.57 -14.70 -3.29
N VAL A 177 -7.61 -13.89 -3.21
CA VAL A 177 -8.94 -14.32 -2.75
C VAL A 177 -9.50 -15.41 -3.68
N LEU A 178 -9.54 -15.17 -4.99
CA LEU A 178 -10.10 -16.10 -5.97
C LEU A 178 -9.29 -17.40 -6.11
N ALA A 179 -7.96 -17.33 -5.93
CA ALA A 179 -7.13 -18.53 -5.93
C ALA A 179 -7.48 -19.51 -4.80
N ARG A 180 -7.94 -19.04 -3.65
CA ARG A 180 -8.43 -19.89 -2.54
C ARG A 180 -9.69 -20.68 -2.92
N HIS A 181 -10.43 -20.19 -3.92
CA HIS A 181 -11.59 -20.86 -4.50
C HIS A 181 -11.23 -21.64 -5.78
N GLY A 182 -9.94 -21.87 -6.03
CA GLY A 182 -9.46 -22.68 -7.16
C GLY A 182 -9.61 -21.99 -8.52
N THR A 183 -9.65 -20.66 -8.58
CA THR A 183 -9.76 -19.88 -9.81
C THR A 183 -8.47 -19.08 -10.05
N THR A 184 -7.93 -19.20 -11.28
CA THR A 184 -6.78 -18.43 -11.74
C THR A 184 -7.25 -17.36 -12.71
N VAL A 185 -7.13 -16.08 -12.33
CA VAL A 185 -7.57 -14.98 -13.20
C VAL A 185 -6.45 -14.62 -14.18
N SER A 186 -6.70 -14.78 -15.47
CA SER A 186 -5.74 -14.48 -16.55
C SER A 186 -6.45 -14.35 -17.89
N PRO A 187 -6.00 -13.45 -18.80
CA PRO A 187 -5.03 -12.37 -18.60
C PRO A 187 -5.57 -11.24 -17.71
N ILE A 188 -4.67 -10.49 -17.07
CA ILE A 188 -5.01 -9.42 -16.13
C ILE A 188 -4.33 -8.11 -16.49
N ASP A 189 -5.01 -6.99 -16.35
CA ASP A 189 -4.47 -5.63 -16.27
C ASP A 189 -4.78 -5.04 -14.89
N ASP A 190 -3.89 -4.20 -14.36
CA ASP A 190 -4.02 -3.54 -13.06
C ASP A 190 -3.91 -2.03 -13.20
N THR A 191 -4.98 -1.30 -12.87
CA THR A 191 -5.05 0.15 -13.03
C THR A 191 -4.18 0.91 -12.04
N MET A 192 -3.94 0.34 -10.84
CA MET A 192 -3.00 0.89 -9.86
C MET A 192 -1.56 0.87 -10.41
N VAL A 193 -1.15 -0.24 -10.99
CA VAL A 193 0.19 -0.42 -11.58
C VAL A 193 0.36 0.46 -12.83
N MET A 194 -0.66 0.54 -13.71
CA MET A 194 -0.64 1.47 -14.84
C MET A 194 -0.43 2.92 -14.39
N SER A 195 -1.17 3.35 -13.37
CA SER A 195 -1.01 4.69 -12.81
C SER A 195 0.37 4.92 -12.24
N PHE A 196 0.97 3.90 -11.60
CA PHE A 196 2.32 4.00 -11.07
C PHE A 196 3.35 4.17 -12.19
N ASP A 197 3.28 3.38 -13.26
CA ASP A 197 4.20 3.47 -14.41
C ASP A 197 4.11 4.83 -15.13
N LEU A 198 2.94 5.45 -15.10
CA LEU A 198 2.70 6.75 -15.74
C LEU A 198 3.08 7.94 -14.83
N ASP A 199 2.69 7.89 -13.56
CA ASP A 199 2.61 9.06 -12.71
C ASP A 199 3.37 8.92 -11.38
N ALA A 200 4.24 7.91 -11.22
CA ALA A 200 5.02 7.72 -9.99
C ALA A 200 5.81 8.99 -9.61
N GLY A 201 5.63 9.43 -8.37
CA GLY A 201 6.30 10.62 -7.84
C GLY A 201 5.75 11.96 -8.31
N ARG A 202 4.71 11.98 -9.15
CA ARG A 202 4.06 13.21 -9.60
C ARG A 202 2.91 13.58 -8.68
N SER A 203 2.82 14.85 -8.30
CA SER A 203 1.62 15.44 -7.68
C SER A 203 0.91 16.28 -8.73
N ILE A 204 -0.31 15.94 -9.07
CA ILE A 204 -1.10 16.63 -10.10
C ILE A 204 -2.12 17.51 -9.39
N ASP A 205 -2.10 18.82 -9.66
CA ASP A 205 -3.07 19.85 -9.17
C ASP A 205 -3.31 19.84 -7.65
N GLY A 206 -2.29 19.48 -6.85
CA GLY A 206 -2.41 19.44 -5.40
C GLY A 206 -3.16 18.23 -4.85
N ILE A 207 -3.65 17.34 -5.71
CA ILE A 207 -4.17 16.02 -5.34
C ILE A 207 -2.95 15.10 -5.15
N GLY A 208 -2.91 14.36 -4.05
CA GLY A 208 -1.79 13.50 -3.68
C GLY A 208 -1.35 12.56 -4.79
N GLY A 209 -0.07 12.21 -4.82
CA GLY A 209 0.52 11.29 -5.81
C GLY A 209 0.20 9.82 -5.57
N GLY A 210 -0.85 9.49 -4.82
CA GLY A 210 -1.27 8.11 -4.55
C GLY A 210 -1.91 7.43 -5.77
N HIS A 211 -1.92 6.11 -5.73
CA HIS A 211 -2.45 5.26 -6.81
C HIS A 211 -3.69 4.47 -6.35
N GLY A 212 -4.31 4.87 -5.23
CA GLY A 212 -5.58 4.33 -4.74
C GLY A 212 -6.75 4.71 -5.64
N MET A 213 -7.82 3.91 -5.61
CA MET A 213 -8.99 4.12 -6.48
C MET A 213 -9.62 5.50 -6.30
N ASP A 214 -9.87 5.92 -5.06
CA ASP A 214 -10.47 7.23 -4.74
C ASP A 214 -9.66 8.39 -5.31
N GLU A 215 -8.33 8.32 -5.15
CA GLU A 215 -7.42 9.35 -5.65
C GLU A 215 -7.38 9.38 -7.18
N LEU A 216 -7.37 8.20 -7.82
CA LEU A 216 -7.40 8.09 -9.27
C LEU A 216 -8.74 8.53 -9.86
N ALA A 217 -9.85 8.14 -9.25
CA ALA A 217 -11.19 8.58 -9.66
C ALA A 217 -11.33 10.11 -9.55
N MET A 218 -10.91 10.71 -8.45
CA MET A 218 -10.94 12.14 -8.27
C MET A 218 -10.03 12.85 -9.28
N ARG A 219 -8.79 12.37 -9.46
CA ARG A 219 -7.78 12.96 -10.35
C ARG A 219 -8.17 12.90 -11.81
N HIS A 220 -8.66 11.75 -12.26
CA HIS A 220 -8.86 11.47 -13.67
C HIS A 220 -10.31 11.58 -14.15
N LEU A 221 -11.26 11.27 -13.29
CA LEU A 221 -12.68 11.27 -13.63
C LEU A 221 -13.44 12.42 -12.98
N GLY A 222 -12.83 13.16 -12.03
CA GLY A 222 -13.52 14.19 -11.24
C GLY A 222 -14.65 13.60 -10.37
N HIS A 223 -14.56 12.30 -10.08
CA HIS A 223 -15.59 11.53 -9.38
C HIS A 223 -15.15 11.21 -7.95
N SER A 224 -16.08 11.37 -6.99
CA SER A 224 -15.90 10.95 -5.61
C SER A 224 -16.60 9.62 -5.40
N CYS A 225 -15.83 8.57 -5.17
CA CYS A 225 -16.35 7.23 -4.89
C CYS A 225 -17.05 7.19 -3.53
N ILE A 226 -17.91 6.20 -3.33
CA ILE A 226 -18.49 5.91 -2.02
C ILE A 226 -17.36 5.40 -1.13
N ALA A 227 -17.13 6.03 0.02
CA ALA A 227 -16.09 5.58 0.92
C ALA A 227 -16.56 4.36 1.72
N PHE A 228 -15.69 3.37 1.93
CA PHE A 228 -15.99 2.16 2.71
C PHE A 228 -16.60 2.45 4.10
N LYS A 229 -16.12 3.52 4.77
CA LYS A 229 -16.67 3.99 6.06
C LYS A 229 -18.13 4.44 5.99
N ASP A 230 -18.60 4.88 4.82
CA ASP A 230 -19.99 5.36 4.63
C ASP A 230 -20.95 4.17 4.43
N VAL A 231 -20.41 3.01 4.10
CA VAL A 231 -21.14 1.75 3.91
C VAL A 231 -21.08 0.89 5.17
N CYS A 232 -19.90 0.67 5.72
CA CYS A 232 -19.67 -0.19 6.88
C CYS A 232 -19.62 0.56 8.22
N GLY A 233 -19.55 1.90 8.22
CA GLY A 233 -19.38 2.69 9.44
C GLY A 233 -17.94 2.71 9.96
N THR A 234 -17.73 3.25 11.16
CA THR A 234 -16.41 3.38 11.78
C THR A 234 -16.43 3.04 13.27
N GLY A 235 -15.26 2.60 13.78
CA GLY A 235 -15.06 2.32 15.21
C GLY A 235 -15.97 1.21 15.73
N LYS A 236 -16.55 1.38 16.93
CA LYS A 236 -17.39 0.35 17.58
C LYS A 236 -18.75 0.10 16.90
N LYS A 237 -19.14 0.94 15.96
CA LYS A 237 -20.39 0.82 15.19
C LYS A 237 -20.16 0.28 13.78
N ALA A 238 -18.92 -0.05 13.43
CA ALA A 238 -18.63 -0.65 12.14
C ALA A 238 -19.25 -2.04 12.08
N ILE A 239 -19.87 -2.33 10.93
CA ILE A 239 -20.41 -3.64 10.61
C ILE A 239 -19.53 -4.32 9.54
N PRO A 240 -19.42 -5.65 9.53
CA PRO A 240 -18.79 -6.38 8.44
C PRO A 240 -19.53 -6.11 7.11
N PHE A 241 -18.80 -6.14 5.99
CA PHE A 241 -19.41 -5.89 4.67
C PHE A 241 -20.56 -6.87 4.35
N GLY A 242 -20.45 -8.12 4.80
CA GLY A 242 -21.53 -9.13 4.66
C GLY A 242 -22.84 -8.80 5.40
N GLU A 243 -22.83 -7.82 6.30
CA GLU A 243 -24.03 -7.33 7.01
C GLU A 243 -24.60 -6.05 6.38
N VAL A 244 -23.94 -5.49 5.37
CA VAL A 244 -24.41 -4.30 4.65
C VAL A 244 -25.65 -4.68 3.83
N PRO A 245 -26.74 -3.86 3.84
CA PRO A 245 -27.90 -4.07 2.97
C PRO A 245 -27.49 -4.15 1.49
N LEU A 246 -28.11 -5.09 0.75
CA LEU A 246 -27.68 -5.40 -0.62
C LEU A 246 -27.78 -4.22 -1.60
N ASP A 247 -28.73 -3.32 -1.43
CA ASP A 247 -28.83 -2.09 -2.22
C ASP A 247 -27.57 -1.22 -2.06
N ARG A 248 -27.15 -1.01 -0.81
CA ARG A 248 -25.94 -0.21 -0.50
C ARG A 248 -24.66 -0.94 -0.92
N ALA A 249 -24.59 -2.26 -0.69
CA ALA A 249 -23.46 -3.08 -1.12
C ALA A 249 -23.33 -3.09 -2.65
N THR A 250 -24.46 -3.13 -3.37
CA THR A 250 -24.49 -3.07 -4.83
C THR A 250 -24.00 -1.73 -5.35
N GLU A 251 -24.48 -0.62 -4.78
CA GLU A 251 -24.02 0.72 -5.17
C GLU A 251 -22.52 0.87 -5.00
N TYR A 252 -21.96 0.41 -3.88
CA TYR A 252 -20.54 0.48 -3.55
C TYR A 252 -19.70 -0.40 -4.48
N ALA A 253 -19.93 -1.71 -4.46
CA ALA A 253 -19.09 -2.67 -5.16
C ALA A 253 -19.17 -2.53 -6.69
N ALA A 254 -20.37 -2.27 -7.24
CA ALA A 254 -20.51 -2.06 -8.68
C ALA A 254 -19.88 -0.74 -9.15
N GLU A 255 -19.84 0.30 -8.29
CA GLU A 255 -19.09 1.54 -8.56
C GLU A 255 -17.60 1.27 -8.68
N ASP A 256 -17.03 0.48 -7.77
CA ASP A 256 -15.60 0.15 -7.77
C ASP A 256 -15.21 -0.57 -9.08
N ALA A 257 -16.03 -1.50 -9.56
CA ALA A 257 -15.84 -2.16 -10.85
C ALA A 257 -15.98 -1.17 -12.04
N GLU A 258 -17.00 -0.28 -12.04
CA GLU A 258 -17.15 0.69 -13.13
C GLU A 258 -16.04 1.72 -13.15
N VAL A 259 -15.62 2.23 -11.99
CA VAL A 259 -14.50 3.15 -11.87
C VAL A 259 -13.21 2.50 -12.40
N THR A 260 -12.94 1.25 -12.02
CA THR A 260 -11.82 0.46 -12.52
C THR A 260 -11.86 0.32 -14.04
N TRP A 261 -13.03 0.04 -14.62
CA TRP A 261 -13.22 -0.03 -16.06
C TRP A 261 -12.89 1.32 -16.74
N ARG A 262 -13.38 2.44 -16.19
CA ARG A 262 -13.15 3.80 -16.71
C ARG A 262 -11.68 4.18 -16.61
N LEU A 263 -11.03 3.90 -15.48
CA LEU A 263 -9.60 4.15 -15.28
C LEU A 263 -8.76 3.38 -16.30
N HIS A 264 -9.08 2.11 -16.55
CA HIS A 264 -8.39 1.33 -17.58
C HIS A 264 -8.51 1.96 -18.98
N ARG A 265 -9.71 2.40 -19.35
CA ARG A 265 -9.94 3.06 -20.67
C ARG A 265 -9.16 4.35 -20.83
N LEU A 266 -8.79 4.99 -19.72
CA LEU A 266 -7.98 6.20 -19.72
C LEU A 266 -6.48 5.90 -19.64
N LEU A 267 -6.07 5.03 -18.72
CA LEU A 267 -4.65 4.81 -18.45
C LEU A 267 -3.97 3.94 -19.51
N LYS A 268 -4.66 2.93 -20.03
CA LYS A 268 -4.07 2.00 -21.03
C LYS A 268 -3.56 2.71 -22.31
N PRO A 269 -4.32 3.62 -22.95
CA PRO A 269 -3.82 4.41 -24.08
C PRO A 269 -2.64 5.30 -23.71
N ARG A 270 -2.65 5.91 -22.51
CA ARG A 270 -1.56 6.76 -22.04
C ARG A 270 -0.22 6.02 -21.98
N LEU A 271 -0.22 4.75 -21.58
CA LEU A 271 1.01 3.93 -21.60
C LEU A 271 1.67 3.91 -22.98
N SER A 272 0.87 3.86 -24.05
CA SER A 272 1.39 3.94 -25.43
C SER A 272 1.88 5.34 -25.77
N ASP A 273 1.09 6.34 -25.47
CA ASP A 273 1.36 7.74 -25.83
C ASP A 273 2.57 8.31 -25.08
N GLU A 274 2.77 7.90 -23.82
CA GLU A 274 3.82 8.37 -22.92
C GLU A 274 5.05 7.42 -22.86
N GLY A 275 5.05 6.32 -23.63
CA GLY A 275 6.19 5.40 -23.77
C GLY A 275 6.33 4.37 -22.64
N GLY A 276 5.33 4.25 -21.76
CA GLY A 276 5.33 3.30 -20.62
C GLY A 276 5.00 1.86 -20.99
N THR A 277 4.49 1.60 -22.20
CA THR A 277 4.00 0.26 -22.62
C THR A 277 5.02 -0.85 -22.38
N ARG A 278 6.31 -0.60 -22.69
CA ARG A 278 7.33 -1.64 -22.57
C ARG A 278 7.55 -2.08 -21.12
N VAL A 279 7.59 -1.14 -20.21
CA VAL A 279 7.76 -1.44 -18.76
C VAL A 279 6.53 -2.18 -18.28
N TYR A 280 5.35 -1.61 -18.48
CA TYR A 280 4.09 -2.21 -18.07
C TYR A 280 3.92 -3.65 -18.59
N GLU A 281 3.96 -3.86 -19.91
CA GLU A 281 3.65 -5.15 -20.53
C GLU A 281 4.70 -6.24 -20.27
N ARG A 282 5.98 -5.86 -20.09
CA ARG A 282 7.07 -6.83 -19.97
C ARG A 282 7.60 -7.03 -18.56
N VAL A 283 7.33 -6.09 -17.66
CA VAL A 283 7.84 -6.13 -16.29
C VAL A 283 6.70 -6.13 -15.29
N ASP A 284 5.96 -5.02 -15.18
CA ASP A 284 5.08 -4.82 -14.04
C ASP A 284 3.78 -5.62 -14.13
N ARG A 285 3.15 -5.68 -15.31
CA ARG A 285 1.96 -6.50 -15.52
C ARG A 285 2.19 -8.01 -15.25
N PRO A 286 3.24 -8.65 -15.80
CA PRO A 286 3.57 -10.03 -15.47
C PRO A 286 3.98 -10.25 -14.02
N LEU A 287 4.48 -9.21 -13.34
CA LEU A 287 4.88 -9.28 -11.94
C LEU A 287 3.69 -9.39 -10.98
N VAL A 288 2.53 -8.81 -11.33
CA VAL A 288 1.32 -8.85 -10.49
C VAL A 288 0.96 -10.27 -10.04
N PRO A 289 0.74 -11.26 -10.94
CA PRO A 289 0.42 -12.62 -10.53
C PRO A 289 1.59 -13.33 -9.82
N VAL A 290 2.84 -12.99 -10.13
CA VAL A 290 4.02 -13.54 -9.45
C VAL A 290 4.05 -13.11 -7.99
N VAL A 291 3.86 -11.82 -7.73
CA VAL A 291 3.82 -11.27 -6.37
C VAL A 291 2.61 -11.81 -5.59
N ALA A 292 1.43 -11.93 -6.23
CA ALA A 292 0.28 -12.59 -5.63
C ALA A 292 0.61 -14.03 -5.21
N GLN A 293 1.33 -14.78 -6.04
CA GLN A 293 1.77 -16.12 -5.71
C GLN A 293 2.78 -16.14 -4.56
N MET A 294 3.73 -15.20 -4.52
CA MET A 294 4.68 -15.06 -3.40
C MET A 294 3.94 -14.84 -2.07
N GLU A 295 2.93 -13.97 -2.05
CA GLU A 295 2.10 -13.74 -0.87
C GLU A 295 1.34 -14.99 -0.43
N ARG A 296 0.73 -15.71 -1.37
CA ARG A 296 0.04 -16.99 -1.06
C ARG A 296 0.98 -18.06 -0.52
N HIS A 297 2.18 -18.18 -1.07
CA HIS A 297 3.16 -19.14 -0.54
C HIS A 297 3.63 -18.75 0.86
N GLY A 298 3.79 -17.46 1.13
CA GLY A 298 4.34 -16.99 2.39
C GLY A 298 5.72 -17.56 2.70
N ILE A 299 6.19 -17.33 3.91
CA ILE A 299 7.47 -17.81 4.41
C ILE A 299 7.27 -18.57 5.73
N LYS A 300 7.94 -19.70 5.88
CA LYS A 300 7.91 -20.46 7.12
C LYS A 300 8.86 -19.87 8.14
N VAL A 301 8.38 -19.72 9.37
CA VAL A 301 9.20 -19.30 10.52
C VAL A 301 9.10 -20.32 11.63
N ASP A 302 10.22 -20.52 12.33
CA ASP A 302 10.29 -21.36 13.52
C ASP A 302 9.78 -20.57 14.73
N ARG A 303 8.57 -20.90 15.17
CA ARG A 303 7.91 -20.24 16.31
C ARG A 303 8.69 -20.42 17.61
N GLU A 304 9.27 -21.61 17.83
CA GLU A 304 10.01 -21.91 19.06
C GLU A 304 11.31 -21.14 19.12
N ALA A 305 12.03 -21.04 18.00
CA ALA A 305 13.23 -20.22 17.87
C ALA A 305 12.91 -18.73 18.13
N LEU A 306 11.80 -18.20 17.56
CA LEU A 306 11.37 -16.82 17.81
C LEU A 306 10.98 -16.58 19.26
N ALA A 307 10.29 -17.53 19.90
CA ALA A 307 9.91 -17.44 21.31
C ALA A 307 11.15 -17.46 22.22
N GLY A 308 12.14 -18.30 21.94
CA GLY A 308 13.42 -18.34 22.65
C GLY A 308 14.19 -17.02 22.54
N LEU A 309 14.25 -16.44 21.33
CA LEU A 309 14.85 -15.12 21.10
C LEU A 309 14.10 -14.01 21.82
N SER A 310 12.76 -14.02 21.81
CA SER A 310 11.96 -13.04 22.53
C SER A 310 12.20 -13.09 24.04
N ALA A 311 12.33 -14.26 24.62
CA ALA A 311 12.66 -14.44 26.04
C ALA A 311 14.06 -13.91 26.37
N THR A 312 15.07 -14.19 25.51
CA THR A 312 16.41 -13.66 25.65
C THR A 312 16.43 -12.14 25.60
N PHE A 313 15.76 -11.53 24.63
CA PHE A 313 15.66 -10.07 24.51
C PHE A 313 14.93 -9.46 25.71
N ALA A 314 13.88 -10.10 26.20
CA ALA A 314 13.19 -9.63 27.41
C ALA A 314 14.12 -9.58 28.64
N SER A 315 14.96 -10.59 28.81
CA SER A 315 15.94 -10.64 29.90
C SER A 315 17.00 -9.53 29.75
N GLU A 316 17.51 -9.29 28.55
CA GLU A 316 18.50 -8.23 28.28
C GLU A 316 17.89 -6.84 28.43
N ILE A 317 16.67 -6.62 27.94
CA ILE A 317 15.91 -5.37 28.13
C ILE A 317 15.75 -5.08 29.62
N GLY A 318 15.37 -6.08 30.44
CA GLY A 318 15.22 -5.90 31.89
C GLY A 318 16.54 -5.55 32.59
N LYS A 319 17.68 -6.07 32.13
CA LYS A 319 19.01 -5.66 32.65
C LYS A 319 19.33 -4.21 32.29
N LEU A 320 19.10 -3.83 31.02
CA LEU A 320 19.31 -2.46 30.55
C LEU A 320 18.41 -1.46 31.28
N GLU A 321 17.16 -1.82 31.57
CA GLU A 321 16.25 -1.00 32.38
C GLU A 321 16.81 -0.74 33.76
N GLY A 322 17.36 -1.78 34.43
CA GLY A 322 18.03 -1.64 35.72
C GLY A 322 19.23 -0.69 35.64
N GLU A 323 20.11 -0.86 34.66
CA GLU A 323 21.28 -0.02 34.44
C GLU A 323 20.90 1.44 34.14
N ILE A 324 19.88 1.65 33.31
CA ILE A 324 19.37 2.99 32.97
C ILE A 324 18.78 3.67 34.21
N HIS A 325 18.02 2.97 35.04
CA HIS A 325 17.43 3.50 36.26
C HIS A 325 18.53 3.85 37.30
N GLU A 326 19.56 3.04 37.40
CA GLU A 326 20.72 3.32 38.25
C GLU A 326 21.46 4.58 37.79
N LEU A 327 21.79 4.70 36.51
CA LEU A 327 22.41 5.88 35.91
C LEU A 327 21.54 7.14 36.03
N ALA A 328 20.22 6.99 35.94
CA ALA A 328 19.27 8.08 36.14
C ALA A 328 19.06 8.43 37.63
N GLY A 329 19.45 7.54 38.56
CA GLY A 329 19.23 7.69 40.02
C GLY A 329 17.77 7.65 40.43
N GLN A 330 16.87 7.10 39.60
CA GLN A 330 15.46 6.86 39.87
C GLN A 330 14.80 6.00 38.80
N PRO A 331 13.74 5.26 39.11
CA PRO A 331 12.92 4.59 38.12
C PRO A 331 12.07 5.60 37.32
N PHE A 332 11.89 5.33 36.05
CA PHE A 332 11.01 6.08 35.13
C PHE A 332 10.63 5.22 33.93
N THR A 333 9.65 5.65 33.13
CA THR A 333 9.26 4.95 31.91
C THR A 333 10.20 5.32 30.76
N ILE A 334 11.17 4.46 30.44
CA ILE A 334 12.23 4.70 29.43
C ILE A 334 11.64 4.96 28.05
N GLY A 335 10.54 4.25 27.70
CA GLY A 335 9.79 4.44 26.45
C GLY A 335 9.00 5.75 26.37
N SER A 336 8.90 6.52 27.45
CA SER A 336 8.23 7.83 27.45
C SER A 336 9.18 8.95 27.05
N PRO A 337 9.04 9.58 25.86
CA PRO A 337 9.90 10.68 25.44
C PRO A 337 9.92 11.85 26.44
N LYS A 338 8.78 12.10 27.09
CA LYS A 338 8.66 13.16 28.11
C LYS A 338 9.53 12.87 29.32
N GLN A 339 9.36 11.71 29.95
CA GLN A 339 10.11 11.34 31.15
C GLN A 339 11.61 11.20 30.84
N LEU A 340 11.97 10.58 29.73
CA LEU A 340 13.35 10.48 29.29
C LEU A 340 13.97 11.86 29.08
N GLY A 341 13.26 12.80 28.44
CA GLY A 341 13.73 14.15 28.24
C GLY A 341 13.96 14.91 29.56
N GLU A 342 13.05 14.79 30.54
CA GLU A 342 13.20 15.36 31.87
C GLU A 342 14.44 14.76 32.60
N ILE A 343 14.67 13.46 32.49
CA ILE A 343 15.87 12.81 33.06
C ILE A 343 17.13 13.33 32.41
N LEU A 344 17.20 13.34 31.09
CA LEU A 344 18.43 13.72 30.35
C LEU A 344 18.79 15.20 30.57
N PHE A 345 17.82 16.10 30.45
CA PHE A 345 18.10 17.54 30.38
C PHE A 345 17.86 18.29 31.68
N ASP A 346 16.81 17.94 32.45
CA ASP A 346 16.51 18.64 33.67
C ASP A 346 17.22 18.03 34.88
N LYS A 347 17.33 16.67 34.97
CA LYS A 347 17.98 16.01 36.11
C LYS A 347 19.48 15.81 35.93
N LEU A 348 19.90 15.20 34.80
CA LEU A 348 21.31 14.91 34.52
C LEU A 348 22.07 16.10 33.91
N GLY A 349 21.33 17.13 33.46
CA GLY A 349 21.91 18.40 33.03
C GLY A 349 22.68 18.35 31.69
N TYR A 350 22.40 17.35 30.82
CA TYR A 350 23.04 17.32 29.51
C TYR A 350 22.61 18.53 28.66
N LYS A 351 23.54 19.07 27.88
CA LYS A 351 23.30 20.26 27.06
C LYS A 351 22.58 19.94 25.76
N GLY A 352 21.94 20.96 25.16
CA GLY A 352 21.37 20.87 23.81
C GLY A 352 19.99 20.25 23.70
N GLY A 353 19.24 20.16 24.81
CA GLY A 353 17.83 19.78 24.79
C GLY A 353 16.98 20.80 24.04
N LYS A 354 16.39 20.41 22.92
CA LYS A 354 15.43 21.24 22.16
C LYS A 354 14.01 20.85 22.53
N LYS A 355 13.21 21.82 22.95
CA LYS A 355 11.78 21.61 23.21
C LYS A 355 10.99 21.83 21.91
N GLY A 356 10.14 20.88 21.57
CA GLY A 356 9.21 21.00 20.45
C GLY A 356 8.06 21.99 20.73
N LYS A 357 7.15 22.12 19.77
CA LYS A 357 5.96 23.01 19.90
C LYS A 357 5.08 22.68 21.11
N THR A 358 5.14 21.45 21.62
CA THR A 358 4.39 20.97 22.79
C THR A 358 5.12 21.21 24.11
N GLY A 359 6.31 21.88 24.10
CA GLY A 359 7.12 22.12 25.30
C GLY A 359 7.91 20.89 25.79
N GLN A 360 7.82 19.74 25.11
CA GLN A 360 8.55 18.51 25.46
C GLN A 360 9.91 18.48 24.75
N TYR A 361 10.92 17.91 25.42
CA TYR A 361 12.22 17.67 24.83
C TYR A 361 12.13 16.62 23.72
N SER A 362 12.85 16.86 22.60
CA SER A 362 13.13 15.80 21.66
C SER A 362 14.13 14.82 22.25
N THR A 363 13.79 13.54 22.15
CA THR A 363 14.65 12.40 22.52
C THR A 363 14.78 11.45 21.35
N ASP A 364 14.73 11.97 20.11
CA ASP A 364 14.92 11.17 18.91
C ASP A 364 16.32 10.54 18.85
N GLN A 365 16.50 9.65 17.89
CA GLN A 365 17.74 8.89 17.75
C GLN A 365 18.95 9.81 17.59
N SER A 366 18.83 10.89 16.82
CA SER A 366 19.94 11.83 16.56
C SER A 366 20.38 12.57 17.81
N VAL A 367 19.43 12.89 18.70
CA VAL A 367 19.72 13.51 20.00
C VAL A 367 20.47 12.54 20.92
N LEU A 368 20.02 11.27 20.98
CA LEU A 368 20.69 10.27 21.81
C LEU A 368 22.06 9.89 21.26
N GLU A 369 22.24 9.75 19.95
CA GLU A 369 23.54 9.49 19.31
C GLU A 369 24.54 10.62 19.55
N ARG A 370 24.08 11.87 19.54
CA ARG A 370 24.91 13.01 19.89
C ARG A 370 25.35 12.96 21.36
N LEU A 371 24.41 12.67 22.28
CA LEU A 371 24.73 12.57 23.71
C LEU A 371 25.69 11.40 24.00
N ASP A 372 25.51 10.26 23.31
CA ASP A 372 26.42 9.11 23.39
C ASP A 372 27.84 9.51 22.90
N GLY A 373 27.93 10.18 21.76
CA GLY A 373 29.21 10.74 21.26
C GLY A 373 29.87 11.77 22.19
N GLU A 374 29.07 12.45 23.02
CA GLU A 374 29.57 13.36 24.09
C GLU A 374 29.91 12.58 25.37
N GLY A 375 29.79 11.27 25.41
CA GLY A 375 30.14 10.39 26.52
C GLY A 375 29.07 10.26 27.60
N ALA A 376 27.77 10.41 27.26
CA ALA A 376 26.67 10.23 28.20
C ALA A 376 26.28 8.74 28.31
N PRO A 377 26.64 8.02 29.41
CA PRO A 377 26.42 6.56 29.47
C PRO A 377 24.91 6.16 29.42
N VAL A 378 24.04 7.02 29.97
CA VAL A 378 22.60 6.77 29.92
C VAL A 378 22.05 6.80 28.50
N ALA A 379 22.61 7.66 27.62
CA ALA A 379 22.15 7.76 26.24
C ALA A 379 22.53 6.50 25.44
N SER A 380 23.77 5.99 25.63
CA SER A 380 24.22 4.71 25.05
C SER A 380 23.27 3.57 25.45
N LYS A 381 22.99 3.43 26.74
CA LYS A 381 22.10 2.37 27.25
C LYS A 381 20.66 2.50 26.74
N VAL A 382 20.15 3.72 26.61
CA VAL A 382 18.81 3.96 26.03
C VAL A 382 18.76 3.59 24.55
N LEU A 383 19.82 3.85 23.78
CA LEU A 383 19.93 3.42 22.38
C LEU A 383 19.91 1.90 22.27
N GLU A 384 20.69 1.18 23.08
CA GLU A 384 20.69 -0.28 23.15
C GLU A 384 19.30 -0.82 23.52
N TRP A 385 18.68 -0.25 24.56
CA TRP A 385 17.34 -0.61 25.01
C TRP A 385 16.28 -0.44 23.90
N ARG A 386 16.30 0.71 23.19
CA ARG A 386 15.39 0.98 22.07
C ARG A 386 15.57 0.00 20.93
N GLN A 387 16.83 -0.31 20.60
CA GLN A 387 17.13 -1.27 19.54
C GLN A 387 16.58 -2.66 19.87
N LEU A 388 16.86 -3.19 21.06
CA LEU A 388 16.35 -4.50 21.50
C LEU A 388 14.84 -4.52 21.62
N SER A 389 14.23 -3.49 22.20
CA SER A 389 12.77 -3.39 22.34
C SER A 389 12.08 -3.37 20.97
N LYS A 390 12.64 -2.61 20.01
CA LYS A 390 12.13 -2.59 18.63
C LYS A 390 12.27 -3.95 17.96
N LEU A 391 13.41 -4.61 18.09
CA LEU A 391 13.64 -5.92 17.48
C LEU A 391 12.72 -6.98 18.09
N ARG A 392 12.53 -6.95 19.40
CA ARG A 392 11.62 -7.86 20.08
C ARG A 392 10.18 -7.67 19.61
N SER A 393 9.64 -6.46 19.68
CA SER A 393 8.24 -6.21 19.32
C SER A 393 7.97 -6.37 17.82
N THR A 394 8.89 -5.88 16.95
CA THR A 394 8.65 -5.85 15.49
C THR A 394 8.91 -7.22 14.84
N TYR A 395 9.85 -8.00 15.36
CA TYR A 395 10.23 -9.27 14.71
C TYR A 395 9.90 -10.48 15.57
N THR A 396 10.41 -10.59 16.81
CA THR A 396 10.23 -11.85 17.54
C THR A 396 8.81 -12.04 18.04
N GLU A 397 8.09 -11.01 18.39
CA GLU A 397 6.67 -11.10 18.82
C GLU A 397 5.73 -11.02 17.63
N ALA A 398 5.82 -9.96 16.83
CA ALA A 398 4.91 -9.74 15.70
C ALA A 398 4.95 -10.88 14.66
N LEU A 399 6.12 -11.47 14.39
CA LEU A 399 6.20 -12.62 13.47
C LEU A 399 5.49 -13.85 14.01
N GLN A 400 5.53 -14.11 15.32
CA GLN A 400 4.80 -15.23 15.91
C GLN A 400 3.28 -15.03 15.80
N GLU A 401 2.80 -13.79 15.98
CA GLU A 401 1.40 -13.43 15.84
C GLU A 401 0.94 -13.49 14.37
N ALA A 402 1.84 -13.15 13.43
CA ALA A 402 1.58 -13.16 12.01
C ALA A 402 1.57 -14.58 11.37
N ILE A 403 1.90 -15.64 12.12
CA ILE A 403 1.80 -17.00 11.61
C ILE A 403 0.32 -17.35 11.39
N ASN A 404 -0.06 -17.50 10.14
CA ASN A 404 -1.40 -17.93 9.79
C ASN A 404 -1.65 -19.37 10.29
N PRO A 405 -2.69 -19.60 11.11
CA PRO A 405 -2.93 -20.91 11.75
C PRO A 405 -3.27 -22.02 10.74
N THR A 406 -3.77 -21.69 9.58
CA THR A 406 -4.15 -22.66 8.54
C THR A 406 -2.94 -23.11 7.73
N THR A 407 -2.05 -22.17 7.36
CA THR A 407 -0.89 -22.45 6.50
C THR A 407 0.37 -22.75 7.30
N GLY A 408 0.44 -22.31 8.56
CA GLY A 408 1.64 -22.37 9.40
C GLY A 408 2.76 -21.42 8.91
N ARG A 409 2.44 -20.44 8.06
CA ARG A 409 3.39 -19.54 7.41
C ARG A 409 3.04 -18.09 7.66
N VAL A 410 3.99 -17.20 7.49
CA VAL A 410 3.79 -15.75 7.52
C VAL A 410 3.55 -15.27 6.09
N HIS A 411 2.48 -14.53 5.89
CA HIS A 411 2.09 -13.96 4.61
C HIS A 411 2.17 -12.44 4.71
N THR A 412 3.23 -11.87 4.15
CA THR A 412 3.37 -10.41 4.05
C THR A 412 2.63 -9.90 2.82
N SER A 413 2.20 -8.65 2.83
CA SER A 413 1.71 -7.96 1.65
C SER A 413 2.84 -7.20 0.98
N TYR A 414 3.04 -7.42 -0.33
CA TYR A 414 4.00 -6.68 -1.15
C TYR A 414 3.30 -5.60 -1.96
N SER A 415 3.74 -4.36 -1.85
CA SER A 415 3.26 -3.29 -2.72
C SER A 415 4.18 -3.12 -3.93
N LEU A 416 3.58 -3.16 -5.12
CA LEU A 416 4.25 -2.88 -6.40
C LEU A 416 4.45 -1.37 -6.62
N VAL A 417 3.66 -0.54 -5.93
CA VAL A 417 3.60 0.91 -6.10
C VAL A 417 4.08 1.69 -4.87
N GLY A 418 4.61 1.00 -3.87
CA GLY A 418 4.99 1.60 -2.59
C GLY A 418 6.28 2.41 -2.61
N ALA A 419 7.13 2.22 -3.60
CA ALA A 419 8.41 2.91 -3.73
C ALA A 419 8.58 3.49 -5.12
N GLN A 420 8.83 4.81 -5.22
CA GLN A 420 9.03 5.52 -6.49
C GLN A 420 10.20 4.97 -7.35
N THR A 421 11.10 4.22 -6.74
CA THR A 421 12.23 3.57 -7.41
C THR A 421 11.88 2.27 -8.12
N GLY A 422 10.60 1.82 -8.09
CA GLY A 422 10.16 0.54 -8.63
C GLY A 422 10.52 -0.67 -7.74
N ARG A 423 11.06 -0.45 -6.54
CA ARG A 423 11.29 -1.54 -5.59
C ARG A 423 9.97 -1.95 -4.93
N LEU A 424 9.81 -3.24 -4.65
CA LEU A 424 8.72 -3.72 -3.81
C LEU A 424 8.88 -3.19 -2.38
N SER A 425 7.78 -2.90 -1.72
CA SER A 425 7.76 -2.70 -0.27
C SER A 425 6.93 -3.79 0.40
N SER A 426 7.30 -4.17 1.62
CA SER A 426 6.66 -5.24 2.40
C SER A 426 6.00 -4.65 3.64
N THR A 427 4.74 -5.03 3.89
CA THR A 427 3.96 -4.60 5.05
C THR A 427 3.18 -5.76 5.63
N GLU A 428 2.86 -5.69 6.90
CA GLU A 428 1.97 -6.61 7.63
C GLU A 428 2.33 -8.12 7.53
N PRO A 429 3.54 -8.51 7.99
CA PRO A 429 4.60 -7.75 8.61
C PRO A 429 5.65 -7.26 7.60
N ASN A 430 6.40 -6.19 7.93
CA ASN A 430 7.52 -5.75 7.10
C ASN A 430 8.71 -6.71 7.24
N LEU A 431 8.99 -7.49 6.22
CA LEU A 431 10.09 -8.46 6.17
C LEU A 431 11.38 -7.90 5.56
N GLN A 432 11.35 -6.71 4.96
CA GLN A 432 12.51 -6.12 4.28
C GLN A 432 13.48 -5.41 5.25
N ASN A 433 13.01 -5.03 6.43
CA ASN A 433 13.80 -4.27 7.39
C ASN A 433 14.47 -5.14 8.48
N ILE A 434 14.52 -6.47 8.32
CA ILE A 434 15.23 -7.37 9.24
C ILE A 434 16.73 -7.06 9.17
N PRO A 435 17.39 -6.71 10.28
CA PRO A 435 18.80 -6.34 10.26
C PRO A 435 19.68 -7.48 9.71
N ILE A 436 20.68 -7.11 8.89
CA ILE A 436 21.62 -8.08 8.30
C ILE A 436 22.98 -8.03 9.01
N ARG A 437 23.41 -6.83 9.40
CA ARG A 437 24.80 -6.59 9.85
C ARG A 437 25.04 -6.94 11.32
N THR A 438 23.99 -6.94 12.13
CA THR A 438 24.11 -7.21 13.57
C THR A 438 23.98 -8.71 13.87
N GLU A 439 24.61 -9.19 14.93
CA GLU A 439 24.50 -10.56 15.42
C GLU A 439 23.04 -10.93 15.73
N ILE A 440 22.32 -10.02 16.39
CA ILE A 440 20.90 -10.16 16.72
C ILE A 440 20.05 -10.31 15.46
N GLY A 441 20.31 -9.51 14.43
CA GLY A 441 19.63 -9.63 13.14
C GLY A 441 19.86 -10.99 12.47
N ARG A 442 21.07 -11.52 12.57
CA ARG A 442 21.39 -12.88 12.09
C ARG A 442 20.60 -13.95 12.84
N GLN A 443 20.48 -13.84 14.16
CA GLN A 443 19.68 -14.78 14.97
C GLN A 443 18.21 -14.77 14.55
N ILE A 444 17.60 -13.59 14.31
CA ILE A 444 16.22 -13.48 13.80
C ILE A 444 16.11 -14.16 12.42
N ARG A 445 17.11 -14.01 11.54
CA ARG A 445 17.11 -14.63 10.21
C ARG A 445 17.18 -16.15 10.27
N HIS A 446 17.84 -16.73 11.27
CA HIS A 446 17.88 -18.19 11.47
C HIS A 446 16.51 -18.78 11.80
N ALA A 447 15.55 -17.99 12.28
CA ALA A 447 14.19 -18.44 12.47
C ALA A 447 13.39 -18.60 11.16
N PHE A 448 13.89 -18.10 10.03
CA PHE A 448 13.29 -18.35 8.72
C PHE A 448 13.82 -19.69 8.19
N VAL A 449 12.92 -20.64 8.02
CA VAL A 449 13.27 -22.04 7.72
C VAL A 449 12.56 -22.55 6.47
N ALA A 450 13.16 -23.53 5.81
CA ALA A 450 12.49 -24.28 4.74
C ALA A 450 11.66 -25.43 5.31
N ASP A 451 10.70 -25.91 4.54
CA ASP A 451 10.02 -27.18 4.86
C ASP A 451 10.98 -28.36 4.75
N GLN A 452 10.66 -29.45 5.45
CA GLN A 452 11.48 -30.64 5.42
C GLN A 452 11.71 -31.15 3.98
N GLY A 453 12.96 -31.41 3.64
CA GLY A 453 13.38 -31.81 2.29
C GLY A 453 13.64 -30.66 1.33
N ASN A 454 13.39 -29.41 1.74
CA ASN A 454 13.68 -28.19 0.97
C ASN A 454 14.83 -27.40 1.59
N VAL A 455 15.36 -26.46 0.83
CA VAL A 455 16.37 -25.49 1.27
C VAL A 455 15.96 -24.07 0.91
N ILE A 456 16.42 -23.10 1.68
CA ILE A 456 16.29 -21.68 1.29
C ILE A 456 17.40 -21.38 0.29
N LEU A 457 17.01 -20.97 -0.92
CA LEU A 457 17.91 -20.47 -1.95
C LEU A 457 17.92 -18.95 -1.91
N ALA A 458 19.08 -18.36 -1.69
CA ALA A 458 19.29 -16.91 -1.83
C ALA A 458 20.15 -16.66 -3.07
N ALA A 459 19.61 -15.85 -4.01
CA ALA A 459 20.33 -15.42 -5.19
C ALA A 459 20.21 -13.90 -5.29
N ASP A 460 21.33 -13.20 -5.42
CA ASP A 460 21.39 -11.76 -5.51
C ASP A 460 22.34 -11.33 -6.63
N TYR A 461 21.95 -10.32 -7.39
CA TYR A 461 22.81 -9.72 -8.40
C TYR A 461 23.74 -8.70 -7.76
N SER A 462 25.05 -8.94 -7.84
CA SER A 462 26.00 -7.94 -7.37
C SER A 462 26.05 -6.74 -8.32
N GLN A 463 25.96 -5.55 -7.77
CA GLN A 463 26.13 -4.27 -8.49
C GLN A 463 25.18 -4.11 -9.69
N LEU A 464 23.92 -4.56 -9.56
CA LEU A 464 22.93 -4.43 -10.62
C LEU A 464 22.72 -2.96 -11.02
N GLU A 465 22.67 -2.07 -10.03
CA GLU A 465 22.47 -0.62 -10.20
C GLU A 465 23.57 0.04 -11.03
N VAL A 466 24.77 -0.52 -11.02
CA VAL A 466 25.93 -0.02 -11.81
C VAL A 466 25.99 -0.62 -13.20
N ARG A 467 25.29 -1.75 -13.42
CA ARG A 467 25.30 -2.50 -14.69
C ARG A 467 24.10 -2.21 -15.58
N ALA A 468 23.12 -1.46 -15.06
CA ALA A 468 21.89 -1.15 -15.77
C ALA A 468 22.01 0.06 -16.72
N ASP A 469 23.23 0.63 -16.88
CA ASP A 469 23.53 1.71 -17.84
C ASP A 469 23.74 1.21 -19.28
#